data_6d10a6289efce41eacb7bb2afae0aa52
#
_entry.id   6d10a6289efce41eacb7bb2afae0aa52
#
_cell.length_a   1.000
_cell.length_b   1.000
_cell.length_c   1.000
_cell.angle_alpha   90.00
_cell.angle_beta   90.00
_cell.angle_gamma   90.00
#
_symmetry.space_group_name_H-M   'P 1'
#
loop_
_entity.id
_entity.type
_entity.pdbx_description
1 polymer ?
#
loop_
_entity_poly.entity_id
_entity_poly.type
_entity_poly.pdbx_seq_one_letter_code
_entity_poly.pdbx_strand_id
1 'polypeptide(L)'
;MPNVAVTDDAPAAQPAAAQPAAPAAEPLALKVARHDLARWTERAKVLADAAAQANAAFDVANKSLADAKAAVATADKAATEAGAAVTAAQQAKTAADKALSDSQEALKKVETEKKDDVEANNAAKAAVDAAQKNAEAAAKQETEAVAKKKQADDAKAAAIKSVADAGPAVKPATDAKAAADKPAGEAAASLKIAQDRLAVLEKGIPKPDPAAVRLIQTITHDRPVLTCRFEPGGDFLFAGAEDSSFHRWDLFTASALHLKGHKSWIGTIGALSPTGNLLVTGGHEGKLAWWNALEPSPAPVRIIDAHKGYVRAIAVSPDGKLIATGGNDNLVRVWSAADGSLVKELAGHPRHVYNVAFHPSGKALISGDLMGTLKQWDVETWAMTRELDAKLLSKYDKGFHADVGGVRAIDFSPDGKLLAVGGITEVSNAFAGIGNPLVLLFEWESGKQLKQLKPKDNIQGSVWGVRFHPSGEFLIGAGGGPAGALWFWKPDDEKSFHAIGLASVAYDLTLHPDGLRLAVPLFDKTIRVYDMSPKPDVAAK
;
A
#
# COMPACT_ATOMS: atom_id res chain seq x y z
N MET A 1 -49.43 -82.70 18.92
CA MET A 1 -50.13 -81.50 18.46
C MET A 1 -49.06 -80.64 17.75
N PRO A 2 -49.26 -80.26 16.51
CA PRO A 2 -48.18 -79.82 15.67
C PRO A 2 -47.85 -78.32 15.75
N ASN A 3 -46.55 -77.98 15.61
CA ASN A 3 -46.04 -76.64 15.50
C ASN A 3 -46.53 -75.99 14.20
N VAL A 4 -47.06 -74.76 14.37
CA VAL A 4 -47.30 -73.84 13.22
C VAL A 4 -46.16 -72.88 13.18
N ALA A 5 -45.36 -72.97 12.08
CA ALA A 5 -44.35 -71.97 11.72
C ALA A 5 -45.04 -70.74 11.12
N VAL A 6 -44.79 -69.60 11.71
CA VAL A 6 -45.16 -68.27 11.14
C VAL A 6 -43.99 -67.82 10.29
N THR A 7 -44.18 -67.72 9.00
CA THR A 7 -43.24 -67.08 8.06
C THR A 7 -43.53 -65.57 8.06
N ASP A 8 -42.64 -64.76 8.63
CA ASP A 8 -42.60 -63.30 8.46
C ASP A 8 -41.98 -62.98 7.10
N ASP A 9 -42.81 -62.69 6.11
CA ASP A 9 -42.41 -62.03 4.87
C ASP A 9 -42.46 -60.50 5.10
N ALA A 10 -41.30 -59.92 5.42
CA ALA A 10 -41.13 -58.49 5.39
C ALA A 10 -40.83 -58.02 3.96
N PRO A 11 -41.52 -57.01 3.38
CA PRO A 11 -41.24 -56.55 2.03
C PRO A 11 -39.87 -55.87 1.97
N ALA A 12 -39.04 -56.26 0.98
CA ALA A 12 -37.75 -55.70 0.71
C ALA A 12 -37.84 -54.18 0.53
N ALA A 13 -37.09 -53.44 1.35
CA ALA A 13 -36.99 -51.98 1.25
C ALA A 13 -36.37 -51.61 -0.11
N GLN A 14 -37.10 -50.85 -0.90
CA GLN A 14 -36.55 -50.25 -2.12
C GLN A 14 -35.36 -49.32 -1.75
N PRO A 15 -34.26 -49.34 -2.50
CA PRO A 15 -33.15 -48.40 -2.28
C PRO A 15 -33.67 -46.97 -2.46
N ALA A 16 -33.51 -46.17 -1.45
CA ALA A 16 -33.82 -44.74 -1.51
C ALA A 16 -33.08 -44.10 -2.69
N ALA A 17 -33.83 -43.43 -3.55
CA ALA A 17 -33.24 -42.67 -4.67
C ALA A 17 -32.23 -41.67 -4.11
N ALA A 18 -31.00 -41.72 -4.56
CA ALA A 18 -29.95 -40.81 -4.18
C ALA A 18 -30.44 -39.38 -4.49
N GLN A 19 -30.55 -38.54 -3.44
CA GLN A 19 -30.80 -37.14 -3.61
C GLN A 19 -29.67 -36.54 -4.47
N PRO A 20 -29.99 -35.69 -5.46
CA PRO A 20 -28.94 -35.03 -6.23
C PRO A 20 -28.01 -34.28 -5.27
N ALA A 21 -26.71 -34.53 -5.40
CA ALA A 21 -25.69 -33.85 -4.62
C ALA A 21 -25.90 -32.34 -4.72
N ALA A 22 -25.92 -31.65 -3.59
CA ALA A 22 -25.96 -30.20 -3.58
C ALA A 22 -24.85 -29.66 -4.47
N PRO A 23 -25.08 -28.59 -5.27
CA PRO A 23 -24.06 -28.03 -6.12
C PRO A 23 -22.81 -27.72 -5.29
N ALA A 24 -21.66 -28.15 -5.77
CA ALA A 24 -20.39 -27.91 -5.09
C ALA A 24 -20.24 -26.41 -4.81
N ALA A 25 -19.90 -26.05 -3.57
CA ALA A 25 -19.71 -24.66 -3.19
C ALA A 25 -18.61 -24.03 -4.09
N GLU A 26 -18.84 -22.78 -4.51
CA GLU A 26 -17.86 -22.05 -5.32
C GLU A 26 -16.50 -22.03 -4.59
N PRO A 27 -15.38 -22.34 -5.28
CA PRO A 27 -14.06 -22.30 -4.70
C PRO A 27 -13.74 -20.91 -4.12
N LEU A 28 -13.17 -20.87 -2.92
CA LEU A 28 -12.86 -19.61 -2.23
C LEU A 28 -12.00 -18.67 -3.07
N ALA A 29 -11.01 -19.19 -3.80
CA ALA A 29 -10.16 -18.40 -4.68
C ALA A 29 -10.94 -17.66 -5.77
N LEU A 30 -11.95 -18.30 -6.36
CA LEU A 30 -12.79 -17.70 -7.40
C LEU A 30 -13.73 -16.64 -6.80
N LYS A 31 -14.32 -16.93 -5.65
CA LYS A 31 -15.17 -15.98 -4.92
C LYS A 31 -14.39 -14.70 -4.56
N VAL A 32 -13.17 -14.83 -4.02
CA VAL A 32 -12.29 -13.72 -3.68
C VAL A 32 -11.90 -12.94 -4.94
N ALA A 33 -11.54 -13.60 -6.03
CA ALA A 33 -11.16 -12.91 -7.26
C ALA A 33 -12.31 -12.09 -7.88
N ARG A 34 -13.55 -12.58 -7.83
CA ARG A 34 -14.74 -11.83 -8.27
C ARG A 34 -15.03 -10.62 -7.40
N HIS A 35 -14.86 -10.78 -6.10
CA HIS A 35 -14.98 -9.67 -5.15
C HIS A 35 -13.92 -8.60 -5.40
N ASP A 36 -12.65 -8.99 -5.51
CA ASP A 36 -11.54 -8.10 -5.86
C ASP A 36 -11.82 -7.34 -7.17
N LEU A 37 -12.28 -8.03 -8.21
CA LEU A 37 -12.60 -7.40 -9.49
C LEU A 37 -13.70 -6.33 -9.34
N ALA A 38 -14.78 -6.63 -8.64
CA ALA A 38 -15.88 -5.70 -8.43
C ALA A 38 -15.40 -4.41 -7.71
N ARG A 39 -14.61 -4.58 -6.65
CA ARG A 39 -14.04 -3.46 -5.88
C ARG A 39 -13.07 -2.62 -6.72
N TRP A 40 -12.16 -3.27 -7.47
CA TRP A 40 -11.22 -2.53 -8.34
C TRP A 40 -11.92 -1.81 -9.48
N THR A 41 -13.01 -2.37 -10.02
CA THR A 41 -13.82 -1.72 -11.06
C THR A 41 -14.40 -0.40 -10.54
N GLU A 42 -15.04 -0.42 -9.37
CA GLU A 42 -15.62 0.79 -8.77
C GLU A 42 -14.54 1.81 -8.41
N ARG A 43 -13.44 1.39 -7.80
CA ARG A 43 -12.35 2.29 -7.40
C ARG A 43 -11.67 2.94 -8.61
N ALA A 44 -11.37 2.16 -9.65
CA ALA A 44 -10.73 2.69 -10.87
C ALA A 44 -11.62 3.75 -11.53
N LYS A 45 -12.95 3.53 -11.54
CA LYS A 45 -13.91 4.51 -12.04
C LYS A 45 -13.88 5.81 -11.24
N VAL A 46 -14.00 5.73 -9.90
CA VAL A 46 -13.98 6.92 -9.02
C VAL A 46 -12.70 7.73 -9.19
N LEU A 47 -11.55 7.07 -9.26
CA LEU A 47 -10.26 7.75 -9.40
C LEU A 47 -10.06 8.31 -10.82
N ALA A 48 -10.55 7.64 -11.86
CA ALA A 48 -10.53 8.16 -13.22
C ALA A 48 -11.42 9.42 -13.36
N ASP A 49 -12.59 9.42 -12.74
CA ASP A 49 -13.48 10.60 -12.73
C ASP A 49 -12.83 11.78 -12.00
N ALA A 50 -12.16 11.53 -10.87
CA ALA A 50 -11.42 12.56 -10.15
C ALA A 50 -10.23 13.11 -10.97
N ALA A 51 -9.49 12.26 -11.68
CA ALA A 51 -8.41 12.67 -12.57
C ALA A 51 -8.94 13.50 -13.75
N ALA A 52 -10.06 13.11 -14.33
CA ALA A 52 -10.70 13.87 -15.42
C ALA A 52 -11.12 15.28 -14.95
N GLN A 53 -11.70 15.42 -13.76
CA GLN A 53 -12.05 16.71 -13.16
C GLN A 53 -10.81 17.59 -12.91
N ALA A 54 -9.74 17.02 -12.37
CA ALA A 54 -8.50 17.74 -12.13
C ALA A 54 -7.82 18.19 -13.44
N ASN A 55 -7.85 17.36 -14.48
CA ASN A 55 -7.37 17.69 -15.82
C ASN A 55 -8.18 18.85 -16.44
N ALA A 56 -9.51 18.80 -16.36
CA ALA A 56 -10.36 19.87 -16.85
C ALA A 56 -10.07 21.21 -16.13
N ALA A 57 -9.89 21.20 -14.82
CA ALA A 57 -9.54 22.39 -14.05
C ALA A 57 -8.17 22.96 -14.44
N PHE A 58 -7.18 22.08 -14.68
CA PHE A 58 -5.85 22.45 -15.17
C PHE A 58 -5.93 23.12 -16.56
N ASP A 59 -6.69 22.56 -17.49
CA ASP A 59 -6.87 23.10 -18.83
C ASP A 59 -7.55 24.48 -18.79
N VAL A 60 -8.56 24.66 -17.94
CA VAL A 60 -9.24 25.96 -17.74
C VAL A 60 -8.24 27.01 -17.20
N ALA A 61 -7.44 26.68 -16.20
CA ALA A 61 -6.47 27.59 -15.62
C ALA A 61 -5.39 28.02 -16.64
N ASN A 62 -4.86 27.07 -17.40
CA ASN A 62 -3.88 27.35 -18.45
C ASN A 62 -4.44 28.20 -19.58
N LYS A 63 -5.65 27.91 -20.02
CA LYS A 63 -6.33 28.69 -21.05
C LYS A 63 -6.57 30.13 -20.58
N SER A 64 -7.07 30.31 -19.36
CA SER A 64 -7.28 31.63 -18.77
C SER A 64 -5.98 32.45 -18.73
N LEU A 65 -4.87 31.86 -18.32
CA LEU A 65 -3.57 32.53 -18.33
C LEU A 65 -3.09 32.86 -19.76
N ALA A 66 -3.29 31.95 -20.72
CA ALA A 66 -2.92 32.18 -22.12
C ALA A 66 -3.72 33.33 -22.74
N ASP A 67 -5.04 33.34 -22.52
CA ASP A 67 -5.93 34.39 -23.01
C ASP A 67 -5.56 35.75 -22.41
N ALA A 68 -5.27 35.80 -21.10
CA ALA A 68 -4.79 37.02 -20.43
C ALA A 68 -3.45 37.53 -21.00
N LYS A 69 -2.48 36.66 -21.29
CA LYS A 69 -1.21 37.03 -21.94
C LYS A 69 -1.42 37.58 -23.36
N ALA A 70 -2.31 36.99 -24.13
CA ALA A 70 -2.66 37.47 -25.47
C ALA A 70 -3.31 38.86 -25.42
N ALA A 71 -4.17 39.11 -24.42
CA ALA A 71 -4.75 40.43 -24.18
C ALA A 71 -3.70 41.50 -23.86
N VAL A 72 -2.67 41.15 -23.06
CA VAL A 72 -1.53 42.07 -22.80
C VAL A 72 -0.79 42.42 -24.09
N ALA A 73 -0.49 41.45 -24.94
CA ALA A 73 0.21 41.68 -26.20
C ALA A 73 -0.60 42.61 -27.11
N THR A 74 -1.91 42.45 -27.19
CA THR A 74 -2.82 43.29 -27.97
C THR A 74 -2.87 44.70 -27.40
N ALA A 75 -3.00 44.87 -26.10
CA ALA A 75 -3.06 46.16 -25.44
C ALA A 75 -1.72 46.91 -25.49
N ASP A 76 -0.58 46.20 -25.45
CA ASP A 76 0.76 46.78 -25.60
C ASP A 76 0.98 47.37 -26.99
N LYS A 77 0.52 46.66 -28.03
CA LYS A 77 0.54 47.17 -29.39
C LYS A 77 -0.31 48.44 -29.52
N ALA A 78 -1.52 48.43 -29.01
CA ALA A 78 -2.42 49.62 -29.06
C ALA A 78 -1.84 50.81 -28.29
N ALA A 79 -1.21 50.59 -27.13
CA ALA A 79 -0.57 51.64 -26.34
C ALA A 79 0.66 52.23 -27.10
N THR A 80 1.42 51.41 -27.80
CA THR A 80 2.54 51.84 -28.62
C THR A 80 2.09 52.68 -29.80
N GLU A 81 1.06 52.26 -30.54
CA GLU A 81 0.45 52.99 -31.65
C GLU A 81 -0.14 54.34 -31.19
N ALA A 82 -0.83 54.36 -30.06
CA ALA A 82 -1.38 55.58 -29.46
C ALA A 82 -0.27 56.54 -29.00
N GLY A 83 0.86 56.03 -28.49
CA GLY A 83 2.04 56.82 -28.17
C GLY A 83 2.66 57.50 -29.41
N ALA A 84 2.79 56.82 -30.52
CA ALA A 84 3.24 57.37 -31.76
C ALA A 84 2.27 58.44 -32.32
N ALA A 85 0.97 58.27 -32.18
CA ALA A 85 -0.02 59.25 -32.55
C ALA A 85 0.05 60.55 -31.70
N VAL A 86 0.33 60.43 -30.41
CA VAL A 86 0.60 61.61 -29.55
C VAL A 86 1.81 62.39 -30.03
N THR A 87 2.91 61.71 -30.33
CA THR A 87 4.12 62.34 -30.81
C THR A 87 3.88 63.07 -32.12
N ALA A 88 3.16 62.48 -33.08
CA ALA A 88 2.80 63.10 -34.35
C ALA A 88 1.89 64.33 -34.16
N ALA A 89 0.91 64.24 -33.29
CA ALA A 89 0.01 65.37 -32.94
C ALA A 89 0.73 66.53 -32.29
N GLN A 90 1.69 66.27 -31.39
CA GLN A 90 2.57 67.30 -30.77
C GLN A 90 3.44 68.01 -31.79
N GLN A 91 4.02 67.25 -32.75
CA GLN A 91 4.81 67.82 -33.84
C GLN A 91 3.94 68.73 -34.75
N ALA A 92 2.73 68.24 -35.11
CA ALA A 92 1.79 69.00 -35.89
C ALA A 92 1.34 70.31 -35.16
N LYS A 93 1.07 70.23 -33.87
CA LYS A 93 0.77 71.41 -33.06
C LYS A 93 1.91 72.40 -33.01
N THR A 94 3.12 71.91 -32.74
CA THR A 94 4.31 72.79 -32.73
C THR A 94 4.52 73.51 -34.06
N ALA A 95 4.28 72.81 -35.19
CA ALA A 95 4.36 73.42 -36.52
C ALA A 95 3.25 74.46 -36.79
N ALA A 96 2.04 74.16 -36.31
CA ALA A 96 0.89 75.07 -36.45
C ALA A 96 1.04 76.34 -35.58
N ASP A 97 1.51 76.20 -34.34
CA ASP A 97 1.79 77.29 -33.43
C ASP A 97 2.90 78.22 -33.98
N LYS A 98 3.97 77.60 -34.59
CA LYS A 98 4.99 78.35 -35.30
C LYS A 98 4.42 79.12 -36.48
N ALA A 99 3.62 78.49 -37.33
CA ALA A 99 2.99 79.14 -38.48
C ALA A 99 2.08 80.30 -38.08
N LEU A 100 1.38 80.18 -36.95
CA LEU A 100 0.58 81.24 -36.37
C LEU A 100 1.47 82.43 -35.93
N SER A 101 2.55 82.16 -35.21
CA SER A 101 3.53 83.16 -34.79
C SER A 101 4.16 83.89 -35.98
N ASP A 102 4.58 83.14 -37.00
CA ASP A 102 5.16 83.70 -38.25
C ASP A 102 4.13 84.58 -39.00
N SER A 103 2.86 84.18 -39.06
CA SER A 103 1.77 84.94 -39.65
C SER A 103 1.45 86.23 -38.88
N GLN A 104 1.47 86.17 -37.55
CA GLN A 104 1.25 87.34 -36.70
C GLN A 104 2.40 88.36 -36.85
N GLU A 105 3.66 87.90 -36.97
CA GLU A 105 4.80 88.76 -37.22
C GLU A 105 4.72 89.41 -38.63
N ALA A 106 4.33 88.63 -39.63
CA ALA A 106 4.08 89.16 -40.97
C ALA A 106 2.99 90.24 -41.00
N LEU A 107 1.89 90.03 -40.28
CA LEU A 107 0.80 91.02 -40.13
C LEU A 107 1.34 92.30 -39.53
N LYS A 108 2.10 92.25 -38.42
CA LYS A 108 2.71 93.42 -37.79
C LYS A 108 3.59 94.21 -38.75
N LYS A 109 4.38 93.52 -39.57
CA LYS A 109 5.26 94.12 -40.56
C LYS A 109 4.46 94.85 -41.65
N VAL A 110 3.39 94.20 -42.17
CA VAL A 110 2.48 94.85 -43.13
C VAL A 110 1.78 96.09 -42.53
N GLU A 111 1.29 96.04 -41.27
CA GLU A 111 0.64 97.16 -40.59
C GLU A 111 1.60 98.36 -40.37
N THR A 112 2.94 98.04 -40.26
CA THR A 112 3.93 99.12 -40.08
C THR A 112 4.47 99.68 -41.37
N GLU A 113 4.79 98.82 -42.37
CA GLU A 113 5.48 99.23 -43.61
C GLU A 113 4.49 99.54 -44.75
N LYS A 114 3.27 99.04 -44.73
CA LYS A 114 2.21 99.21 -45.75
C LYS A 114 0.89 99.61 -45.17
N LYS A 115 0.90 100.64 -44.29
CA LYS A 115 -0.28 101.01 -43.46
C LYS A 115 -1.52 101.34 -44.27
N ASP A 116 -1.35 101.94 -45.46
CA ASP A 116 -2.45 102.39 -46.35
C ASP A 116 -2.80 101.34 -47.42
N ASP A 117 -2.18 100.16 -47.45
CA ASP A 117 -2.48 99.11 -48.37
C ASP A 117 -3.55 98.17 -47.72
N VAL A 118 -4.80 98.51 -48.00
CA VAL A 118 -5.97 97.76 -47.47
C VAL A 118 -6.04 96.28 -47.90
N GLU A 119 -5.62 96.02 -49.10
CA GLU A 119 -5.67 94.62 -49.62
C GLU A 119 -4.57 93.77 -48.98
N ALA A 120 -3.37 94.26 -48.84
CA ALA A 120 -2.25 93.60 -48.15
C ALA A 120 -2.60 93.35 -46.66
N ASN A 121 -3.19 94.34 -45.99
CA ASN A 121 -3.63 94.15 -44.60
C ASN A 121 -4.76 93.11 -44.45
N ASN A 122 -5.75 93.14 -45.31
CA ASN A 122 -6.84 92.12 -45.29
C ASN A 122 -6.28 90.71 -45.61
N ALA A 123 -5.37 90.57 -46.54
CA ALA A 123 -4.73 89.29 -46.83
C ALA A 123 -3.91 88.76 -45.64
N ALA A 124 -3.14 89.63 -44.96
CA ALA A 124 -2.36 89.27 -43.77
C ALA A 124 -3.26 88.88 -42.58
N LYS A 125 -4.36 89.59 -42.37
CA LYS A 125 -5.37 89.19 -41.36
C LYS A 125 -6.02 87.86 -41.67
N ALA A 126 -6.39 87.63 -42.91
CA ALA A 126 -6.93 86.33 -43.33
C ALA A 126 -5.93 85.20 -43.13
N ALA A 127 -4.65 85.43 -43.37
CA ALA A 127 -3.56 84.44 -43.10
C ALA A 127 -3.45 84.14 -41.60
N VAL A 128 -3.54 85.15 -40.71
CA VAL A 128 -3.56 84.92 -39.26
C VAL A 128 -4.77 84.15 -38.82
N ASP A 129 -5.97 84.50 -39.34
CA ASP A 129 -7.21 83.77 -39.00
C ASP A 129 -7.16 82.29 -39.46
N ALA A 130 -6.58 82.02 -40.61
CA ALA A 130 -6.35 80.67 -41.11
C ALA A 130 -5.36 79.90 -40.25
N ALA A 131 -4.24 80.52 -39.89
CA ALA A 131 -3.22 79.94 -39.02
C ALA A 131 -3.77 79.68 -37.60
N GLN A 132 -4.60 80.63 -37.07
CA GLN A 132 -5.25 80.44 -35.78
C GLN A 132 -6.17 79.20 -35.77
N LYS A 133 -7.03 79.05 -36.81
CA LYS A 133 -7.89 77.87 -36.95
C LYS A 133 -7.10 76.57 -37.05
N ASN A 134 -5.97 76.59 -37.75
CA ASN A 134 -5.08 75.42 -37.87
C ASN A 134 -4.44 75.07 -36.52
N ALA A 135 -3.99 76.07 -35.73
CA ALA A 135 -3.40 75.86 -34.40
C ALA A 135 -4.43 75.29 -33.43
N GLU A 136 -5.69 75.83 -33.45
CA GLU A 136 -6.81 75.30 -32.65
C GLU A 136 -7.17 73.87 -33.04
N ALA A 137 -7.18 73.52 -34.32
CA ALA A 137 -7.43 72.15 -34.80
C ALA A 137 -6.31 71.19 -34.37
N ALA A 138 -5.04 71.61 -34.48
CA ALA A 138 -3.91 70.82 -34.04
C ALA A 138 -3.89 70.59 -32.51
N ALA A 139 -4.23 71.63 -31.72
CA ALA A 139 -4.38 71.49 -30.28
C ALA A 139 -5.51 70.52 -29.87
N LYS A 140 -6.61 70.55 -30.61
CA LYS A 140 -7.68 69.59 -30.40
C LYS A 140 -7.24 68.16 -30.74
N GLN A 141 -6.53 67.95 -31.85
CA GLN A 141 -5.99 66.64 -32.26
C GLN A 141 -5.00 66.09 -31.21
N GLU A 142 -4.11 66.94 -30.66
CA GLU A 142 -3.22 66.54 -29.59
C GLU A 142 -4.01 66.08 -28.35
N THR A 143 -5.02 66.85 -27.94
CA THR A 143 -5.88 66.49 -26.78
C THR A 143 -6.56 65.15 -26.98
N GLU A 144 -7.11 64.91 -28.19
CA GLU A 144 -7.75 63.64 -28.54
C GLU A 144 -6.74 62.47 -28.57
N ALA A 145 -5.52 62.70 -29.08
CA ALA A 145 -4.47 61.72 -29.12
C ALA A 145 -4.01 61.36 -27.71
N VAL A 146 -3.81 62.33 -26.81
CA VAL A 146 -3.49 62.09 -25.40
C VAL A 146 -4.58 61.32 -24.67
N ALA A 147 -5.86 61.64 -24.93
CA ALA A 147 -6.95 60.90 -24.32
C ALA A 147 -6.99 59.44 -24.78
N LYS A 148 -6.78 59.17 -26.10
CA LYS A 148 -6.68 57.81 -26.65
C LYS A 148 -5.51 57.03 -26.07
N LYS A 149 -4.36 57.72 -25.91
CA LYS A 149 -3.17 57.09 -25.29
C LYS A 149 -3.48 56.69 -23.84
N LYS A 150 -4.06 57.57 -23.08
CA LYS A 150 -4.47 57.22 -21.69
C LYS A 150 -5.39 56.01 -21.66
N GLN A 151 -6.40 55.93 -22.53
CA GLN A 151 -7.33 54.82 -22.62
C GLN A 151 -6.57 53.50 -22.96
N ALA A 152 -5.60 53.54 -23.88
CA ALA A 152 -4.78 52.38 -24.24
C ALA A 152 -3.87 51.95 -23.09
N ASP A 153 -3.28 52.90 -22.37
CA ASP A 153 -2.45 52.61 -21.18
C ASP A 153 -3.28 51.99 -20.05
N ASP A 154 -4.47 52.49 -19.80
CA ASP A 154 -5.42 51.95 -18.81
C ASP A 154 -5.84 50.50 -19.20
N ALA A 155 -6.12 50.25 -20.48
CA ALA A 155 -6.43 48.90 -21.01
C ALA A 155 -5.24 47.93 -20.84
N LYS A 156 -4.01 48.39 -21.10
CA LYS A 156 -2.80 47.61 -20.88
C LYS A 156 -2.61 47.29 -19.39
N ALA A 157 -2.80 48.23 -18.50
CA ALA A 157 -2.74 48.00 -17.07
C ALA A 157 -3.77 46.98 -16.59
N ALA A 158 -5.00 47.03 -17.11
CA ALA A 158 -6.06 46.06 -16.83
C ALA A 158 -5.71 44.66 -17.32
N ALA A 159 -5.14 44.55 -18.52
CA ALA A 159 -4.68 43.27 -19.07
C ALA A 159 -3.54 42.66 -18.25
N ILE A 160 -2.56 43.46 -17.82
CA ILE A 160 -1.47 43.02 -16.92
C ILE A 160 -2.04 42.50 -15.59
N LYS A 161 -3.03 43.17 -15.03
CA LYS A 161 -3.70 42.71 -13.82
C LYS A 161 -4.39 41.37 -14.04
N SER A 162 -5.05 41.15 -15.18
CA SER A 162 -5.67 39.86 -15.51
C SER A 162 -4.66 38.71 -15.54
N VAL A 163 -3.42 38.94 -16.02
CA VAL A 163 -2.34 37.94 -15.94
C VAL A 163 -1.93 37.65 -14.50
N ALA A 164 -1.82 38.69 -13.67
CA ALA A 164 -1.51 38.54 -12.25
C ALA A 164 -2.60 37.78 -11.48
N ASP A 165 -3.85 37.97 -11.84
CA ASP A 165 -5.00 37.27 -11.24
C ASP A 165 -5.12 35.81 -11.73
N ALA A 166 -4.81 35.51 -12.99
CA ALA A 166 -4.89 34.16 -13.57
C ALA A 166 -3.67 33.28 -13.21
N GLY A 167 -2.49 33.85 -13.05
CA GLY A 167 -1.25 33.12 -12.80
C GLY A 167 -1.26 32.21 -11.56
N PRO A 168 -1.72 32.70 -10.40
CA PRO A 168 -1.75 31.93 -9.16
C PRO A 168 -2.60 30.64 -9.22
N ALA A 169 -3.58 30.54 -10.11
CA ALA A 169 -4.47 29.38 -10.25
C ALA A 169 -3.78 28.19 -10.92
N VAL A 170 -2.75 28.41 -11.72
CA VAL A 170 -2.10 27.36 -12.53
C VAL A 170 -1.34 26.37 -11.68
N LYS A 171 -0.56 26.82 -10.70
CA LYS A 171 0.23 25.93 -9.85
C LYS A 171 -0.63 24.95 -9.03
N PRO A 172 -1.65 25.40 -8.27
CA PRO A 172 -2.55 24.50 -7.56
C PRO A 172 -3.26 23.50 -8.49
N ALA A 173 -3.66 23.93 -9.69
CA ALA A 173 -4.28 23.04 -10.68
C ALA A 173 -3.31 21.98 -11.20
N THR A 174 -2.03 22.34 -11.40
CA THR A 174 -0.96 21.40 -11.78
C THR A 174 -0.73 20.37 -10.67
N ASP A 175 -0.63 20.84 -9.42
CA ASP A 175 -0.41 19.97 -8.26
C ASP A 175 -1.61 19.01 -8.05
N ALA A 176 -2.83 19.51 -8.19
CA ALA A 176 -4.06 18.71 -8.11
C ALA A 176 -4.15 17.65 -9.21
N LYS A 177 -3.77 18.02 -10.45
CA LYS A 177 -3.70 17.06 -11.58
C LYS A 177 -2.71 15.95 -11.27
N ALA A 178 -1.49 16.26 -10.85
CA ALA A 178 -0.48 15.26 -10.52
C ALA A 178 -0.90 14.35 -9.36
N ALA A 179 -1.58 14.92 -8.35
CA ALA A 179 -2.12 14.17 -7.21
C ALA A 179 -3.27 13.23 -7.60
N ALA A 180 -4.02 13.52 -8.65
CA ALA A 180 -5.13 12.69 -9.12
C ALA A 180 -4.69 11.65 -10.17
N ASP A 181 -3.80 11.99 -11.09
CA ASP A 181 -3.36 11.10 -12.18
C ASP A 181 -2.64 9.85 -11.67
N LYS A 182 -1.77 9.98 -10.67
CA LYS A 182 -1.00 8.86 -10.12
C LYS A 182 -1.92 7.78 -9.49
N PRO A 183 -2.83 8.08 -8.56
CA PRO A 183 -3.76 7.08 -8.01
C PRO A 183 -4.67 6.46 -9.06
N ALA A 184 -5.10 7.21 -10.08
CA ALA A 184 -5.92 6.69 -11.17
C ALA A 184 -5.15 5.66 -12.01
N GLY A 185 -3.89 5.94 -12.34
CA GLY A 185 -3.02 4.99 -13.05
C GLY A 185 -2.75 3.72 -12.25
N GLU A 186 -2.49 3.83 -10.95
CA GLU A 186 -2.29 2.69 -10.04
C GLU A 186 -3.55 1.83 -9.93
N ALA A 187 -4.74 2.45 -9.83
CA ALA A 187 -6.00 1.73 -9.77
C ALA A 187 -6.33 1.01 -11.09
N ALA A 188 -6.04 1.64 -12.24
CA ALA A 188 -6.22 1.00 -13.55
C ALA A 188 -5.32 -0.22 -13.72
N ALA A 189 -4.06 -0.16 -13.26
CA ALA A 189 -3.15 -1.29 -13.27
C ALA A 189 -3.65 -2.43 -12.36
N SER A 190 -4.13 -2.11 -11.16
CA SER A 190 -4.69 -3.09 -10.22
C SER A 190 -5.97 -3.74 -10.75
N LEU A 191 -6.83 -2.96 -11.41
CA LEU A 191 -8.03 -3.50 -12.09
C LEU A 191 -7.64 -4.52 -13.15
N LYS A 192 -6.63 -4.21 -13.96
CA LYS A 192 -6.15 -5.15 -14.98
C LYS A 192 -5.62 -6.45 -14.35
N ILE A 193 -4.85 -6.37 -13.27
CA ILE A 193 -4.37 -7.54 -12.52
C ILE A 193 -5.54 -8.38 -12.03
N ALA A 194 -6.59 -7.75 -11.47
CA ALA A 194 -7.78 -8.45 -10.99
C ALA A 194 -8.55 -9.14 -12.12
N GLN A 195 -8.67 -8.50 -13.30
CA GLN A 195 -9.27 -9.09 -14.50
C GLN A 195 -8.50 -10.31 -15.01
N ASP A 196 -7.18 -10.17 -15.16
CA ASP A 196 -6.30 -11.24 -15.65
C ASP A 196 -6.34 -12.43 -14.69
N ARG A 197 -6.36 -12.16 -13.37
CA ARG A 197 -6.47 -13.18 -12.34
C ARG A 197 -7.81 -13.92 -12.40
N LEU A 198 -8.93 -13.23 -12.48
CA LEU A 198 -10.24 -13.87 -12.60
C LEU A 198 -10.31 -14.75 -13.84
N ALA A 199 -9.83 -14.27 -14.99
CA ALA A 199 -9.80 -15.03 -16.23
C ALA A 199 -8.99 -16.34 -16.13
N VAL A 200 -7.92 -16.34 -15.33
CA VAL A 200 -7.13 -17.57 -15.05
C VAL A 200 -7.92 -18.52 -14.15
N LEU A 201 -8.54 -18.01 -13.08
CA LEU A 201 -9.27 -18.81 -12.10
C LEU A 201 -10.57 -19.41 -12.66
N GLU A 202 -11.22 -18.74 -13.60
CA GLU A 202 -12.42 -19.23 -14.29
C GLU A 202 -12.13 -20.42 -15.23
N LYS A 203 -10.89 -20.55 -15.70
CA LYS A 203 -10.44 -21.72 -16.47
C LYS A 203 -10.14 -22.94 -15.58
N GLY A 204 -10.10 -22.75 -14.29
CA GLY A 204 -9.76 -23.72 -13.26
C GLY A 204 -8.80 -23.09 -12.26
N ILE A 205 -8.89 -23.50 -10.98
CA ILE A 205 -7.94 -22.99 -9.97
C ILE A 205 -6.56 -23.48 -10.36
N PRO A 206 -5.63 -22.58 -10.74
CA PRO A 206 -4.31 -23.00 -11.16
C PRO A 206 -3.57 -23.57 -9.96
N LYS A 207 -2.72 -24.56 -10.22
CA LYS A 207 -1.71 -24.90 -9.23
C LYS A 207 -0.80 -23.70 -9.00
N PRO A 208 -0.47 -23.37 -7.75
CA PRO A 208 0.53 -22.36 -7.48
C PRO A 208 1.86 -22.73 -8.13
N ASP A 209 2.47 -21.78 -8.80
CA ASP A 209 3.78 -21.95 -9.41
C ASP A 209 4.81 -21.05 -8.71
N PRO A 210 5.60 -21.58 -7.76
CA PRO A 210 6.66 -20.81 -7.12
C PRO A 210 7.68 -20.22 -8.10
N ALA A 211 7.90 -20.82 -9.27
CA ALA A 211 8.81 -20.28 -10.27
C ALA A 211 8.25 -19.05 -10.99
N ALA A 212 6.93 -18.88 -10.97
CA ALA A 212 6.23 -17.71 -11.52
C ALA A 212 6.00 -16.59 -10.47
N VAL A 213 6.47 -16.78 -9.23
CA VAL A 213 6.26 -15.83 -8.14
C VAL A 213 6.71 -14.42 -8.50
N ARG A 214 5.84 -13.43 -8.29
CA ARG A 214 6.07 -12.02 -8.64
C ARG A 214 5.54 -11.09 -7.56
N LEU A 215 6.24 -10.00 -7.34
CA LEU A 215 5.79 -8.91 -6.47
C LEU A 215 4.59 -8.20 -7.12
N ILE A 216 3.48 -8.10 -6.40
CA ILE A 216 2.27 -7.42 -6.87
C ILE A 216 1.94 -6.17 -6.09
N GLN A 217 2.40 -6.07 -4.83
CA GLN A 217 2.14 -4.90 -3.99
C GLN A 217 3.25 -4.72 -2.97
N THR A 218 3.61 -3.46 -2.71
CA THR A 218 4.48 -3.05 -1.60
C THR A 218 3.71 -2.08 -0.71
N ILE A 219 3.61 -2.43 0.56
CA ILE A 219 3.02 -1.59 1.60
C ILE A 219 4.16 -1.02 2.43
N THR A 220 4.22 0.29 2.57
CA THR A 220 5.28 0.99 3.32
C THR A 220 4.77 1.38 4.70
N HIS A 221 5.64 1.25 5.70
CA HIS A 221 5.40 1.67 7.08
C HIS A 221 6.56 2.55 7.59
N ASP A 222 6.37 3.23 8.73
CA ASP A 222 7.40 4.09 9.33
C ASP A 222 8.43 3.33 10.17
N ARG A 223 8.09 2.12 10.61
CA ARG A 223 8.92 1.23 11.45
C ARG A 223 9.04 -0.16 10.85
N PRO A 224 10.08 -0.93 11.20
CA PRO A 224 10.20 -2.33 10.81
C PRO A 224 8.94 -3.13 11.17
N VAL A 225 8.47 -3.96 10.25
CA VAL A 225 7.29 -4.81 10.46
C VAL A 225 7.75 -6.20 10.86
N LEU A 226 7.27 -6.69 12.00
CA LEU A 226 7.77 -7.92 12.63
C LEU A 226 6.93 -9.15 12.29
N THR A 227 5.64 -8.98 12.06
CA THR A 227 4.70 -10.08 11.80
C THR A 227 3.53 -9.60 10.96
N CYS A 228 2.94 -10.47 10.17
CA CYS A 228 1.70 -10.17 9.46
C CYS A 228 0.81 -11.41 9.32
N ARG A 229 -0.50 -11.17 9.17
CA ARG A 229 -1.53 -12.21 8.91
C ARG A 229 -2.60 -11.67 7.99
N PHE A 230 -2.94 -12.44 6.96
CA PHE A 230 -4.15 -12.17 6.20
C PHE A 230 -5.40 -12.49 7.03
N GLU A 231 -6.42 -11.72 6.84
CA GLU A 231 -7.77 -12.02 7.30
C GLU A 231 -8.34 -13.20 6.48
N PRO A 232 -9.22 -14.05 7.06
CA PRO A 232 -9.76 -15.22 6.35
C PRO A 232 -10.53 -14.92 5.07
N GLY A 233 -11.09 -13.71 4.90
CA GLY A 233 -11.71 -13.27 3.65
C GLY A 233 -10.70 -12.80 2.60
N GLY A 234 -9.49 -12.41 3.04
CA GLY A 234 -8.41 -11.93 2.17
C GLY A 234 -8.44 -10.44 1.86
N ASP A 235 -9.38 -9.68 2.40
CA ASP A 235 -9.51 -8.24 2.16
C ASP A 235 -8.50 -7.40 2.94
N PHE A 236 -8.13 -7.88 4.14
CA PHE A 236 -7.27 -7.16 5.05
C PHE A 236 -5.98 -7.93 5.36
N LEU A 237 -4.92 -7.17 5.51
CA LEU A 237 -3.66 -7.64 6.07
C LEU A 237 -3.42 -6.94 7.41
N PHE A 238 -3.25 -7.76 8.44
CA PHE A 238 -2.90 -7.29 9.79
C PHE A 238 -1.40 -7.39 10.00
N ALA A 239 -0.83 -6.44 10.73
CA ALA A 239 0.58 -6.49 11.08
C ALA A 239 0.91 -5.87 12.43
N GLY A 240 1.97 -6.38 13.03
CA GLY A 240 2.64 -5.80 14.17
C GLY A 240 4.02 -5.27 13.77
N ALA A 241 4.38 -4.11 14.31
CA ALA A 241 5.61 -3.41 13.98
C ALA A 241 6.40 -3.01 15.24
N GLU A 242 7.60 -2.47 15.04
CA GLU A 242 8.42 -1.87 16.10
C GLU A 242 7.84 -0.54 16.59
N ASP A 243 6.54 -0.52 16.81
CA ASP A 243 5.80 0.53 17.49
C ASP A 243 4.76 -0.11 18.43
N SER A 244 3.96 0.70 19.07
CA SER A 244 2.94 0.20 20.00
C SER A 244 1.55 0.07 19.36
N SER A 245 1.46 0.16 18.03
CA SER A 245 0.22 0.12 17.29
C SER A 245 0.02 -1.23 16.61
N PHE A 246 -1.21 -1.69 16.61
CA PHE A 246 -1.69 -2.73 15.73
C PHE A 246 -2.11 -2.11 14.41
N HIS A 247 -1.76 -2.74 13.28
CA HIS A 247 -1.99 -2.19 11.95
C HIS A 247 -2.93 -3.09 11.17
N ARG A 248 -3.90 -2.46 10.48
CA ARG A 248 -4.76 -3.11 9.48
C ARG A 248 -4.64 -2.36 8.17
N TRP A 249 -4.19 -3.03 7.14
CA TRP A 249 -4.21 -2.51 5.77
C TRP A 249 -5.35 -3.13 4.98
N ASP A 250 -6.13 -2.28 4.35
CA ASP A 250 -7.05 -2.69 3.30
C ASP A 250 -6.22 -2.87 2.02
N LEU A 251 -6.14 -4.10 1.54
CA LEU A 251 -5.33 -4.44 0.37
C LEU A 251 -5.86 -3.83 -0.92
N PHE A 252 -7.12 -3.45 -0.92
CA PHE A 252 -7.78 -2.84 -2.05
C PHE A 252 -7.53 -1.33 -2.11
N THR A 253 -7.70 -0.62 -1.01
CA THR A 253 -7.55 0.84 -0.96
C THR A 253 -6.13 1.28 -0.64
N ALA A 254 -5.26 0.36 -0.23
CA ALA A 254 -3.95 0.62 0.38
C ALA A 254 -4.03 1.55 1.62
N SER A 255 -5.24 1.70 2.19
CA SER A 255 -5.42 2.50 3.40
C SER A 255 -5.01 1.73 4.64
N ALA A 256 -4.42 2.42 5.59
CA ALA A 256 -3.98 1.86 6.86
C ALA A 256 -4.81 2.41 8.03
N LEU A 257 -5.14 1.54 8.97
CA LEU A 257 -5.61 1.90 10.29
C LEU A 257 -4.52 1.56 11.32
N HIS A 258 -4.16 2.54 12.13
CA HIS A 258 -3.20 2.40 13.22
C HIS A 258 -3.96 2.36 14.55
N LEU A 259 -4.00 1.21 15.19
CA LEU A 259 -4.83 0.94 16.35
C LEU A 259 -3.97 0.83 17.61
N LYS A 260 -4.19 1.73 18.56
CA LYS A 260 -3.44 1.76 19.82
C LYS A 260 -4.07 0.84 20.86
N GLY A 261 -3.26 0.06 21.55
CA GLY A 261 -3.71 -0.87 22.60
C GLY A 261 -2.55 -1.46 23.40
N HIS A 262 -1.40 -1.63 22.78
CA HIS A 262 -0.15 -2.02 23.44
C HIS A 262 0.68 -0.81 23.85
N LYS A 263 1.59 -1.02 24.80
CA LYS A 263 2.56 0.00 25.25
C LYS A 263 3.96 -0.26 24.72
N SER A 264 4.17 -1.35 23.99
CA SER A 264 5.43 -1.78 23.42
C SER A 264 5.22 -2.42 22.04
N TRP A 265 6.31 -2.86 21.41
CA TRP A 265 6.26 -3.47 20.08
C TRP A 265 5.33 -4.69 20.03
N ILE A 266 4.61 -4.83 18.94
CA ILE A 266 3.78 -5.99 18.68
C ILE A 266 4.59 -7.02 17.90
N GLY A 267 5.12 -8.00 18.63
CA GLY A 267 6.03 -9.01 18.09
C GLY A 267 5.32 -10.22 17.48
N THR A 268 4.05 -10.43 17.78
CA THR A 268 3.30 -11.57 17.25
C THR A 268 1.81 -11.29 17.13
N ILE A 269 1.19 -11.91 16.14
CA ILE A 269 -0.24 -11.87 15.89
C ILE A 269 -0.74 -13.31 15.83
N GLY A 270 -1.70 -13.64 16.66
CA GLY A 270 -2.47 -14.87 16.56
C GLY A 270 -3.42 -14.81 15.37
N ALA A 271 -3.73 -15.96 14.78
CA ALA A 271 -4.73 -16.03 13.74
C ALA A 271 -6.08 -15.54 14.27
N LEU A 272 -6.87 -14.99 13.35
CA LEU A 272 -8.28 -14.69 13.62
C LEU A 272 -9.05 -15.98 13.93
N SER A 273 -10.11 -15.85 14.70
CA SER A 273 -11.09 -16.93 14.78
C SER A 273 -11.53 -17.37 13.38
N PRO A 274 -11.99 -18.59 13.18
CA PRO A 274 -12.47 -19.06 11.87
C PRO A 274 -13.54 -18.15 11.24
N THR A 275 -14.25 -17.35 12.05
CA THR A 275 -15.22 -16.34 11.59
C THR A 275 -14.58 -15.02 11.18
N GLY A 276 -13.27 -14.83 11.39
CA GLY A 276 -12.53 -13.66 10.97
C GLY A 276 -12.66 -12.41 11.86
N ASN A 277 -13.57 -12.40 12.83
CA ASN A 277 -13.89 -11.18 13.58
C ASN A 277 -12.97 -10.92 14.78
N LEU A 278 -12.43 -11.98 15.39
CA LEU A 278 -11.61 -11.88 16.58
C LEU A 278 -10.15 -12.14 16.28
N LEU A 279 -9.31 -11.17 16.53
CA LEU A 279 -7.87 -11.23 16.42
C LEU A 279 -7.23 -11.08 17.80
N VAL A 280 -6.09 -11.75 18.01
CA VAL A 280 -5.28 -11.62 19.22
C VAL A 280 -3.87 -11.18 18.88
N THR A 281 -3.38 -10.18 19.58
CA THR A 281 -2.01 -9.66 19.42
C THR A 281 -1.23 -9.81 20.72
N GLY A 282 0.09 -10.02 20.61
CA GLY A 282 1.01 -10.12 21.73
C GLY A 282 2.11 -9.07 21.68
N GLY A 283 2.26 -8.33 22.78
CA GLY A 283 3.24 -7.26 22.92
C GLY A 283 4.50 -7.69 23.69
N HIS A 284 5.57 -6.93 23.49
CA HIS A 284 6.82 -7.11 24.23
C HIS A 284 6.70 -6.71 25.71
N GLU A 285 5.61 -6.04 26.10
CA GLU A 285 5.26 -5.80 27.51
C GLU A 285 4.64 -7.01 28.23
N GLY A 286 4.47 -8.14 27.53
CA GLY A 286 3.91 -9.37 28.09
C GLY A 286 2.39 -9.44 28.09
N LYS A 287 1.71 -8.54 27.39
CA LYS A 287 0.25 -8.49 27.31
C LYS A 287 -0.29 -9.15 26.04
N LEU A 288 -1.49 -9.72 26.17
CA LEU A 288 -2.34 -10.08 25.04
C LEU A 288 -3.49 -9.08 24.92
N ALA A 289 -3.83 -8.72 23.71
CA ALA A 289 -4.99 -7.90 23.39
C ALA A 289 -5.90 -8.61 22.39
N TRP A 290 -7.21 -8.62 22.67
CA TRP A 290 -8.26 -9.13 21.77
C TRP A 290 -8.92 -7.96 21.05
N TRP A 291 -9.19 -8.11 19.76
CA TRP A 291 -9.72 -7.06 18.90
C TRP A 291 -10.90 -7.60 18.08
N ASN A 292 -11.98 -6.81 17.97
CA ASN A 292 -12.93 -6.97 16.88
C ASN A 292 -12.34 -6.35 15.61
N ALA A 293 -11.48 -7.09 14.94
CA ALA A 293 -10.54 -6.56 13.97
C ALA A 293 -11.18 -6.00 12.70
N LEU A 294 -12.42 -6.40 12.38
CA LEU A 294 -13.14 -5.97 11.17
C LEU A 294 -14.03 -4.74 11.38
N GLU A 295 -14.21 -4.29 12.62
CA GLU A 295 -14.93 -3.04 12.90
C GLU A 295 -14.30 -1.83 12.17
N PRO A 296 -15.08 -0.80 11.82
CA PRO A 296 -14.55 0.41 11.18
C PRO A 296 -13.48 1.13 12.00
N SER A 297 -13.60 1.10 13.32
CA SER A 297 -12.63 1.65 14.28
C SER A 297 -12.40 0.67 15.41
N PRO A 298 -11.60 -0.39 15.18
CA PRO A 298 -11.39 -1.41 16.19
C PRO A 298 -10.69 -0.86 17.43
N ALA A 299 -11.20 -1.26 18.59
CA ALA A 299 -10.55 -1.06 19.87
C ALA A 299 -10.31 -2.42 20.54
N PRO A 300 -9.33 -2.56 21.43
CA PRO A 300 -9.15 -3.81 22.15
C PRO A 300 -10.36 -4.05 23.04
N VAL A 301 -11.02 -5.19 22.83
CA VAL A 301 -12.17 -5.60 23.67
C VAL A 301 -11.69 -6.16 25.00
N ARG A 302 -10.44 -6.59 25.06
CA ARG A 302 -9.80 -7.12 26.26
C ARG A 302 -8.29 -6.98 26.16
N ILE A 303 -7.64 -6.71 27.29
CA ILE A 303 -6.19 -6.76 27.45
C ILE A 303 -5.90 -7.50 28.76
N ILE A 304 -5.01 -8.49 28.73
CA ILE A 304 -4.58 -9.26 29.91
C ILE A 304 -3.07 -9.28 30.04
N ASP A 305 -2.58 -9.48 31.26
CA ASP A 305 -1.20 -9.82 31.54
C ASP A 305 -0.99 -11.32 31.27
N ALA A 306 -0.23 -11.65 30.23
CA ALA A 306 -0.07 -13.02 29.78
C ALA A 306 1.28 -13.64 30.17
N HIS A 307 2.36 -12.89 30.07
CA HIS A 307 3.70 -13.38 30.37
C HIS A 307 4.55 -12.35 31.12
N LYS A 308 5.55 -12.82 31.87
CA LYS A 308 6.61 -11.96 32.40
C LYS A 308 7.66 -11.73 31.32
N GLY A 309 7.62 -10.54 30.68
CA GLY A 309 8.40 -10.23 29.48
C GLY A 309 7.65 -10.54 28.19
N TYR A 310 8.36 -10.66 27.09
CA TYR A 310 7.75 -10.70 25.76
C TYR A 310 6.83 -11.88 25.54
N VAL A 311 5.66 -11.62 24.93
CA VAL A 311 4.89 -12.65 24.24
C VAL A 311 5.60 -12.93 22.92
N ARG A 312 6.13 -14.14 22.75
CA ARG A 312 6.93 -14.54 21.59
C ARG A 312 6.13 -15.21 20.50
N ALA A 313 5.10 -15.94 20.90
CA ALA A 313 4.28 -16.71 19.98
C ALA A 313 2.84 -16.76 20.41
N ILE A 314 1.94 -16.83 19.42
CA ILE A 314 0.51 -17.05 19.60
C ILE A 314 0.06 -18.06 18.54
N ALA A 315 -0.73 -19.05 18.96
CA ALA A 315 -1.45 -19.95 18.06
C ALA A 315 -2.90 -20.07 18.51
N VAL A 316 -3.79 -20.20 17.54
CA VAL A 316 -5.23 -20.45 17.79
C VAL A 316 -5.53 -21.91 17.43
N SER A 317 -6.31 -22.59 18.26
CA SER A 317 -6.72 -23.98 17.97
C SER A 317 -7.55 -24.05 16.69
N PRO A 318 -7.55 -25.19 15.97
CA PRO A 318 -8.32 -25.34 14.74
C PRO A 318 -9.83 -25.10 14.88
N ASP A 319 -10.40 -25.33 16.06
CA ASP A 319 -11.80 -25.04 16.38
C ASP A 319 -12.05 -23.60 16.85
N GLY A 320 -10.97 -22.79 16.97
CA GLY A 320 -11.03 -21.38 17.37
C GLY A 320 -11.33 -21.15 18.87
N LYS A 321 -11.35 -22.18 19.71
CA LYS A 321 -11.76 -22.05 21.12
C LYS A 321 -10.60 -21.74 22.07
N LEU A 322 -9.39 -22.13 21.71
CA LEU A 322 -8.21 -22.00 22.55
C LEU A 322 -7.14 -21.11 21.88
N ILE A 323 -6.42 -20.39 22.71
CA ILE A 323 -5.25 -19.61 22.31
C ILE A 323 -4.07 -20.12 23.12
N ALA A 324 -3.01 -20.59 22.45
CA ALA A 324 -1.76 -20.93 23.09
C ALA A 324 -0.74 -19.81 22.91
N THR A 325 0.02 -19.50 23.94
CA THR A 325 1.08 -18.48 23.93
C THR A 325 2.38 -19.00 24.49
N GLY A 326 3.50 -18.53 23.94
CA GLY A 326 4.85 -18.75 24.45
C GLY A 326 5.49 -17.43 24.84
N GLY A 327 6.25 -17.41 25.95
CA GLY A 327 6.84 -16.19 26.46
C GLY A 327 8.28 -16.28 26.95
N ASN A 328 8.82 -15.12 27.29
CA ASN A 328 10.18 -14.98 27.86
C ASN A 328 10.32 -15.56 29.28
N ASP A 329 9.22 -15.86 29.94
CA ASP A 329 9.18 -16.51 31.25
C ASP A 329 9.32 -18.03 31.16
N ASN A 330 9.65 -18.58 29.99
CA ASN A 330 9.86 -20.00 29.69
C ASN A 330 8.57 -20.85 29.82
N LEU A 331 7.41 -20.21 29.80
CA LEU A 331 6.12 -20.86 29.96
C LEU A 331 5.35 -20.87 28.64
N VAL A 332 4.55 -21.92 28.48
CA VAL A 332 3.43 -21.94 27.55
C VAL A 332 2.17 -21.75 28.36
N ARG A 333 1.28 -20.87 27.91
CA ARG A 333 -0.05 -20.71 28.51
C ARG A 333 -1.13 -20.93 27.48
N VAL A 334 -2.23 -21.51 27.93
CA VAL A 334 -3.41 -21.76 27.13
C VAL A 334 -4.57 -20.97 27.72
N TRP A 335 -5.27 -20.25 26.86
CA TRP A 335 -6.33 -19.32 27.21
C TRP A 335 -7.61 -19.70 26.49
N SER A 336 -8.75 -19.44 27.09
CA SER A 336 -10.03 -19.44 26.40
C SER A 336 -10.12 -18.27 25.42
N ALA A 337 -10.40 -18.54 24.14
CA ALA A 337 -10.56 -17.50 23.13
C ALA A 337 -11.76 -16.60 23.42
N ALA A 338 -12.82 -17.14 24.02
CA ALA A 338 -14.07 -16.45 24.27
C ALA A 338 -13.94 -15.34 25.33
N ASP A 339 -13.29 -15.66 26.46
CA ASP A 339 -13.24 -14.78 27.63
C ASP A 339 -11.83 -14.43 28.13
N GLY A 340 -10.78 -14.99 27.50
CA GLY A 340 -9.38 -14.74 27.87
C GLY A 340 -8.99 -15.34 29.23
N SER A 341 -9.80 -16.22 29.82
CA SER A 341 -9.45 -16.92 31.06
C SER A 341 -8.32 -17.91 30.84
N LEU A 342 -7.43 -18.03 31.82
CA LEU A 342 -6.35 -19.01 31.78
C LEU A 342 -6.91 -20.43 31.93
N VAL A 343 -6.75 -21.26 30.90
CA VAL A 343 -7.14 -22.68 30.91
C VAL A 343 -6.02 -23.51 31.55
N LYS A 344 -4.75 -23.27 31.15
CA LYS A 344 -3.61 -24.03 31.63
C LYS A 344 -2.30 -23.27 31.51
N GLU A 345 -1.41 -23.49 32.48
CA GLU A 345 -0.01 -23.14 32.41
C GLU A 345 0.82 -24.42 32.26
N LEU A 346 1.75 -24.42 31.29
CA LEU A 346 2.58 -25.55 30.94
C LEU A 346 4.04 -25.15 31.12
N ALA A 347 4.69 -25.72 32.14
CA ALA A 347 6.06 -25.48 32.49
C ALA A 347 6.99 -26.59 31.97
N GLY A 348 8.28 -26.32 31.92
CA GLY A 348 9.30 -27.33 31.59
C GLY A 348 10.27 -26.95 30.48
N HIS A 349 10.06 -25.83 29.79
CA HIS A 349 11.09 -25.30 28.89
C HIS A 349 12.24 -24.66 29.66
N PRO A 350 13.52 -24.99 29.34
CA PRO A 350 14.67 -24.40 30.03
C PRO A 350 14.93 -22.94 29.64
N ARG A 351 14.42 -22.49 28.52
CA ARG A 351 14.60 -21.13 27.98
C ARG A 351 13.30 -20.62 27.34
N HIS A 352 13.36 -19.35 26.91
CA HIS A 352 12.23 -18.64 26.26
C HIS A 352 11.55 -19.47 25.20
N VAL A 353 10.24 -19.57 25.27
CA VAL A 353 9.42 -20.26 24.28
C VAL A 353 9.21 -19.33 23.09
N TYR A 354 9.83 -19.66 21.97
CA TYR A 354 9.81 -18.82 20.77
C TYR A 354 8.68 -19.11 19.80
N ASN A 355 8.13 -20.33 19.85
CA ASN A 355 7.05 -20.71 18.95
C ASN A 355 6.11 -21.73 19.61
N VAL A 356 4.84 -21.67 19.19
CA VAL A 356 3.79 -22.63 19.56
C VAL A 356 2.89 -22.88 18.34
N ALA A 357 2.41 -24.10 18.18
CA ALA A 357 1.47 -24.46 17.13
C ALA A 357 0.54 -25.59 17.56
N PHE A 358 -0.76 -25.48 17.26
CA PHE A 358 -1.67 -26.60 17.38
C PHE A 358 -1.51 -27.53 16.19
N HIS A 359 -1.56 -28.84 16.46
CA HIS A 359 -1.69 -29.83 15.40
C HIS A 359 -3.04 -29.66 14.69
N PRO A 360 -3.15 -29.87 13.36
CA PRO A 360 -4.40 -29.71 12.61
C PRO A 360 -5.58 -30.50 13.14
N SER A 361 -5.34 -31.64 13.79
CA SER A 361 -6.40 -32.42 14.45
C SER A 361 -7.00 -31.75 15.70
N GLY A 362 -6.37 -30.69 16.23
CA GLY A 362 -6.74 -30.06 17.49
C GLY A 362 -6.40 -30.86 18.76
N LYS A 363 -5.82 -32.06 18.64
CA LYS A 363 -5.54 -32.96 19.78
C LYS A 363 -4.18 -32.75 20.44
N ALA A 364 -3.28 -32.04 19.79
CA ALA A 364 -1.95 -31.79 20.30
C ALA A 364 -1.53 -30.34 20.10
N LEU A 365 -0.71 -29.83 21.02
CA LEU A 365 0.03 -28.58 20.92
C LEU A 365 1.51 -28.89 20.91
N ILE A 366 2.28 -28.24 20.05
CA ILE A 366 3.76 -28.26 20.06
C ILE A 366 4.26 -26.88 20.49
N SER A 367 5.32 -26.86 21.29
CA SER A 367 6.04 -25.66 21.68
C SER A 367 7.54 -25.83 21.47
N GLY A 368 8.23 -24.76 21.07
CA GLY A 368 9.66 -24.77 20.80
C GLY A 368 10.37 -23.61 21.45
N ASP A 369 11.56 -23.87 22.01
CA ASP A 369 12.33 -22.88 22.76
C ASP A 369 13.65 -22.46 22.08
N LEU A 370 14.34 -21.53 22.73
CA LEU A 370 15.64 -20.99 22.31
C LEU A 370 16.77 -22.07 22.28
N MET A 371 16.63 -23.17 23.04
CA MET A 371 17.59 -24.26 23.07
C MET A 371 17.35 -25.33 22.00
N GLY A 372 16.31 -25.16 21.17
CA GLY A 372 15.92 -26.19 20.20
C GLY A 372 15.19 -27.38 20.82
N THR A 373 14.60 -27.21 22.01
CA THR A 373 13.75 -28.22 22.63
C THR A 373 12.33 -28.05 22.16
N LEU A 374 11.75 -29.10 21.58
CA LEU A 374 10.34 -29.15 21.21
C LEU A 374 9.57 -30.01 22.19
N LYS A 375 8.46 -29.53 22.73
CA LYS A 375 7.59 -30.28 23.65
C LYS A 375 6.20 -30.43 23.07
N GLN A 376 5.72 -31.68 23.01
CA GLN A 376 4.36 -31.99 22.63
C GLN A 376 3.49 -32.12 23.88
N TRP A 377 2.34 -31.49 23.84
CA TRP A 377 1.32 -31.48 24.89
C TRP A 377 0.03 -32.06 24.33
N ASP A 378 -0.60 -32.95 25.09
CA ASP A 378 -1.95 -33.43 24.80
C ASP A 378 -2.97 -32.35 25.19
N VAL A 379 -3.90 -32.01 24.30
CA VAL A 379 -4.84 -30.88 24.49
C VAL A 379 -5.96 -31.20 25.47
N GLU A 380 -6.28 -32.48 25.69
CA GLU A 380 -7.33 -32.89 26.62
C GLU A 380 -6.81 -32.91 28.06
N THR A 381 -5.63 -33.49 28.27
CA THR A 381 -5.06 -33.69 29.61
C THR A 381 -4.01 -32.63 30.00
N TRP A 382 -3.47 -31.93 29.02
CA TRP A 382 -2.34 -31.01 29.15
C TRP A 382 -1.06 -31.67 29.66
N ALA A 383 -0.94 -32.97 29.54
CA ALA A 383 0.27 -33.70 29.84
C ALA A 383 1.31 -33.53 28.71
N MET A 384 2.58 -33.42 29.06
CA MET A 384 3.67 -33.56 28.10
C MET A 384 3.78 -35.02 27.65
N THR A 385 3.57 -35.29 26.39
CA THR A 385 3.57 -36.66 25.84
C THR A 385 4.92 -37.06 25.27
N ARG A 386 5.68 -36.14 24.72
CA ARG A 386 7.03 -36.38 24.25
C ARG A 386 7.82 -35.10 24.03
N GLU A 387 9.13 -35.27 23.89
CA GLU A 387 10.08 -34.25 23.52
C GLU A 387 10.76 -34.60 22.19
N LEU A 388 10.92 -33.61 21.29
CA LEU A 388 11.65 -33.75 20.04
C LEU A 388 12.88 -32.87 20.08
N ASP A 389 13.95 -33.31 19.40
CA ASP A 389 15.24 -32.65 19.40
C ASP A 389 15.46 -31.80 18.15
N ALA A 390 15.45 -30.48 18.31
CA ALA A 390 15.85 -29.51 17.28
C ALA A 390 17.10 -28.70 17.71
N LYS A 391 17.95 -29.25 18.58
CA LYS A 391 19.17 -28.58 19.08
C LYS A 391 20.16 -28.19 17.99
N LEU A 392 20.05 -28.78 16.80
CA LEU A 392 20.82 -28.38 15.63
C LEU A 392 20.57 -26.91 15.24
N LEU A 393 19.44 -26.36 15.63
CA LEU A 393 19.07 -24.94 15.44
C LEU A 393 19.54 -24.02 16.57
N SER A 394 20.28 -24.52 17.57
CA SER A 394 20.72 -23.78 18.75
C SER A 394 22.22 -23.86 18.92
N LYS A 395 22.82 -22.78 19.39
CA LYS A 395 24.24 -22.73 19.78
C LYS A 395 24.40 -21.86 21.01
N TYR A 396 25.17 -22.34 21.99
CA TYR A 396 25.67 -21.48 23.04
C TYR A 396 26.96 -20.79 22.59
N ASP A 397 26.92 -19.46 22.51
CA ASP A 397 28.10 -18.65 22.17
C ASP A 397 28.89 -18.30 23.44
N LYS A 398 30.09 -18.88 23.54
CA LYS A 398 30.97 -18.67 24.72
C LYS A 398 31.51 -17.25 24.80
N GLY A 399 31.67 -16.56 23.67
CA GLY A 399 32.18 -15.19 23.64
C GLY A 399 31.16 -14.17 24.15
N PHE A 400 29.90 -14.39 23.82
CA PHE A 400 28.78 -13.52 24.24
C PHE A 400 28.05 -14.03 25.49
N HIS A 401 28.41 -15.21 26.00
CA HIS A 401 27.71 -15.89 27.09
C HIS A 401 26.19 -16.01 26.86
N ALA A 402 25.78 -16.30 25.64
CA ALA A 402 24.38 -16.27 25.22
C ALA A 402 24.00 -17.49 24.37
N ASP A 403 22.73 -17.93 24.52
CA ASP A 403 22.13 -18.89 23.62
C ASP A 403 21.69 -18.17 22.34
N VAL A 404 22.02 -18.72 21.17
CA VAL A 404 21.73 -18.16 19.84
C VAL A 404 20.96 -19.17 19.02
N GLY A 405 20.02 -18.69 18.20
CA GLY A 405 19.20 -19.54 17.34
C GLY A 405 17.91 -19.96 18.01
N GLY A 406 17.67 -21.26 18.11
CA GLY A 406 16.44 -21.86 18.62
C GLY A 406 15.34 -22.03 17.58
N VAL A 407 14.19 -22.46 18.04
CA VAL A 407 13.01 -22.70 17.21
C VAL A 407 12.35 -21.37 16.84
N ARG A 408 12.60 -20.88 15.61
CA ARG A 408 12.09 -19.56 15.15
C ARG A 408 10.75 -19.67 14.44
N ALA A 409 10.49 -20.80 13.79
CA ALA A 409 9.27 -21.05 13.06
C ALA A 409 8.81 -22.48 13.24
N ILE A 410 7.50 -22.68 13.30
CA ILE A 410 6.86 -24.00 13.33
C ILE A 410 5.66 -23.96 12.41
N ASP A 411 5.48 -25.02 11.61
CA ASP A 411 4.26 -25.26 10.88
C ASP A 411 4.00 -26.74 10.65
N PHE A 412 2.73 -27.14 10.53
CA PHE A 412 2.32 -28.49 10.19
C PHE A 412 1.91 -28.60 8.73
N SER A 413 2.19 -29.76 8.12
CA SER A 413 1.56 -30.07 6.83
C SER A 413 0.03 -30.09 6.98
N PRO A 414 -0.74 -29.79 5.90
CA PRO A 414 -2.19 -29.75 5.96
C PRO A 414 -2.84 -31.05 6.42
N ASP A 415 -2.22 -32.19 6.14
CA ASP A 415 -2.66 -33.52 6.59
C ASP A 415 -2.19 -33.89 8.01
N GLY A 416 -1.41 -33.02 8.65
CA GLY A 416 -0.86 -33.20 9.99
C GLY A 416 0.28 -34.24 10.11
N LYS A 417 0.74 -34.83 9.02
CA LYS A 417 1.77 -35.89 9.09
C LYS A 417 3.19 -35.38 9.27
N LEU A 418 3.44 -34.15 8.85
CA LEU A 418 4.78 -33.56 8.89
C LEU A 418 4.78 -32.32 9.78
N LEU A 419 5.88 -32.13 10.51
CA LEU A 419 6.18 -30.93 11.30
C LEU A 419 7.45 -30.30 10.74
N ALA A 420 7.37 -29.03 10.29
CA ALA A 420 8.51 -28.23 9.87
C ALA A 420 8.92 -27.28 10.97
N VAL A 421 10.23 -27.21 11.26
CA VAL A 421 10.80 -26.39 12.32
C VAL A 421 11.96 -25.57 11.75
N GLY A 422 11.81 -24.25 11.69
CA GLY A 422 12.78 -23.32 11.10
C GLY A 422 13.68 -22.65 12.14
N GLY A 423 14.90 -22.33 11.72
CA GLY A 423 15.87 -21.61 12.54
C GLY A 423 17.20 -21.38 11.83
N ILE A 424 18.28 -21.30 12.60
CA ILE A 424 19.65 -21.08 12.11
C ILE A 424 20.56 -22.18 12.64
N THR A 425 21.50 -22.61 11.81
CA THR A 425 22.56 -23.57 12.22
C THR A 425 23.94 -23.02 11.87
N GLU A 426 24.99 -23.69 12.36
CA GLU A 426 26.40 -23.36 12.07
C GLU A 426 26.71 -21.87 12.28
N VAL A 427 26.21 -21.29 13.37
CA VAL A 427 26.38 -19.87 13.67
C VAL A 427 27.87 -19.55 13.85
N SER A 428 28.38 -18.68 12.96
CA SER A 428 29.77 -18.21 12.98
C SER A 428 29.93 -16.83 13.66
N ASN A 429 28.91 -15.98 13.55
CA ASN A 429 28.85 -14.68 14.23
C ASN A 429 27.45 -14.45 14.81
N ALA A 430 27.35 -14.66 16.12
CA ALA A 430 26.09 -14.52 16.85
C ALA A 430 25.52 -13.09 16.82
N PHE A 431 26.39 -12.08 16.93
CA PHE A 431 26.01 -10.67 16.95
C PHE A 431 25.40 -10.22 15.60
N ALA A 432 26.00 -10.65 14.50
CA ALA A 432 25.53 -10.30 13.15
C ALA A 432 24.46 -11.27 12.61
N GLY A 433 24.06 -12.29 13.39
CA GLY A 433 23.10 -13.30 12.92
C GLY A 433 23.61 -14.12 11.73
N ILE A 434 24.94 -14.32 11.62
CA ILE A 434 25.58 -15.05 10.54
C ILE A 434 25.62 -16.54 10.87
N GLY A 435 25.00 -17.33 10.02
CA GLY A 435 24.91 -18.78 10.08
C GLY A 435 24.03 -19.26 8.92
N ASN A 436 23.75 -20.53 8.85
CA ASN A 436 23.02 -21.12 7.74
C ASN A 436 21.53 -21.30 8.07
N PRO A 437 20.62 -20.81 7.23
CA PRO A 437 19.19 -21.08 7.38
C PRO A 437 18.92 -22.58 7.27
N LEU A 438 18.08 -23.10 8.16
CA LEU A 438 17.75 -24.52 8.19
C LEU A 438 16.29 -24.73 8.58
N VAL A 439 15.64 -25.69 7.91
CA VAL A 439 14.37 -26.25 8.35
C VAL A 439 14.55 -27.74 8.64
N LEU A 440 14.18 -28.17 9.84
CA LEU A 440 14.11 -29.57 10.21
C LEU A 440 12.71 -30.09 9.91
N LEU A 441 12.61 -31.22 9.22
CA LEU A 441 11.34 -31.87 8.91
C LEU A 441 11.21 -33.15 9.74
N PHE A 442 10.13 -33.25 10.51
CA PHE A 442 9.82 -34.40 11.37
C PHE A 442 8.58 -35.11 10.84
N GLU A 443 8.56 -36.43 10.91
CA GLU A 443 7.34 -37.21 10.86
C GLU A 443 6.59 -37.06 12.20
N TRP A 444 5.34 -36.64 12.13
CA TRP A 444 4.63 -36.32 13.37
C TRP A 444 4.35 -37.54 14.23
N GLU A 445 3.91 -38.66 13.64
CA GLU A 445 3.50 -39.85 14.40
C GLU A 445 4.66 -40.43 15.20
N SER A 446 5.79 -40.69 14.55
CA SER A 446 6.98 -41.27 15.20
C SER A 446 7.84 -40.24 15.96
N GLY A 447 7.73 -38.97 15.63
CA GLY A 447 8.63 -37.92 16.10
C GLY A 447 10.04 -37.97 15.50
N LYS A 448 10.26 -38.81 14.47
CA LYS A 448 11.57 -38.96 13.84
C LYS A 448 11.86 -37.76 12.93
N GLN A 449 13.06 -37.18 13.08
CA GLN A 449 13.57 -36.23 12.08
C GLN A 449 13.83 -36.95 10.77
N LEU A 450 13.14 -36.55 9.72
CA LEU A 450 13.25 -37.13 8.39
C LEU A 450 14.36 -36.46 7.58
N LYS A 451 14.38 -35.10 7.57
CA LYS A 451 15.25 -34.33 6.68
C LYS A 451 15.71 -33.02 7.30
N GLN A 452 16.76 -32.47 6.69
CA GLN A 452 17.28 -31.14 6.88
C GLN A 452 17.14 -30.39 5.55
N LEU A 453 16.21 -29.44 5.49
CA LEU A 453 15.95 -28.67 4.28
C LEU A 453 16.84 -27.43 4.28
N LYS A 454 17.72 -27.31 3.31
CA LYS A 454 18.71 -26.24 3.16
C LYS A 454 18.42 -25.39 1.93
N PRO A 455 18.66 -24.07 1.96
CA PRO A 455 18.68 -23.27 0.74
C PRO A 455 19.72 -23.76 -0.27
N LYS A 456 19.47 -23.50 -1.56
CA LYS A 456 20.49 -23.67 -2.60
C LYS A 456 21.42 -22.47 -2.72
N ASP A 457 20.94 -21.30 -2.32
CA ASP A 457 21.74 -20.07 -2.30
C ASP A 457 22.64 -19.98 -1.05
N ASN A 458 23.47 -18.94 -1.01
CA ASN A 458 24.39 -18.68 0.08
C ASN A 458 23.90 -17.56 1.02
N ILE A 459 22.60 -17.25 1.02
CA ILE A 459 22.03 -16.24 1.91
C ILE A 459 22.11 -16.79 3.34
N GLN A 460 22.77 -16.02 4.19
CA GLN A 460 22.99 -16.38 5.60
C GLN A 460 21.90 -15.79 6.49
N GLY A 461 21.72 -16.40 7.67
CA GLY A 461 20.77 -15.96 8.67
C GLY A 461 19.84 -17.07 9.13
N SER A 462 18.67 -16.69 9.63
CA SER A 462 17.67 -17.61 10.18
C SER A 462 16.47 -17.77 9.26
N VAL A 463 15.82 -18.92 9.28
CA VAL A 463 14.44 -19.07 8.84
C VAL A 463 13.54 -18.56 9.96
N TRP A 464 12.94 -17.40 9.77
CA TRP A 464 12.08 -16.74 10.76
C TRP A 464 10.61 -17.11 10.60
N GLY A 465 10.18 -17.48 9.40
CA GLY A 465 8.84 -17.96 9.09
C GLY A 465 8.89 -19.21 8.22
N VAL A 466 8.02 -20.18 8.49
CA VAL A 466 7.82 -21.36 7.64
C VAL A 466 6.32 -21.63 7.52
N ARG A 467 5.86 -21.96 6.30
CA ARG A 467 4.47 -22.36 6.06
C ARG A 467 4.42 -23.46 5.02
N PHE A 468 3.69 -24.53 5.32
CA PHE A 468 3.27 -25.47 4.28
C PHE A 468 2.23 -24.79 3.39
N HIS A 469 2.36 -24.97 2.10
CA HIS A 469 1.29 -24.60 1.19
C HIS A 469 0.07 -25.52 1.41
N PRO A 470 -1.19 -25.00 1.33
CA PRO A 470 -2.40 -25.82 1.54
C PRO A 470 -2.52 -27.05 0.62
N SER A 471 -1.85 -27.05 -0.55
CA SER A 471 -1.78 -28.26 -1.40
C SER A 471 -0.95 -29.40 -0.81
N GLY A 472 -0.10 -29.13 0.18
CA GLY A 472 0.86 -30.07 0.73
C GLY A 472 2.07 -30.38 -0.18
N GLU A 473 2.11 -29.84 -1.41
CA GLU A 473 3.16 -30.15 -2.40
C GLU A 473 4.51 -29.48 -2.07
N PHE A 474 4.49 -28.35 -1.34
CA PHE A 474 5.70 -27.62 -0.97
C PHE A 474 5.51 -26.81 0.33
N LEU A 475 6.61 -26.38 0.87
CA LEU A 475 6.66 -25.42 1.98
C LEU A 475 7.51 -24.21 1.60
N ILE A 476 7.20 -23.08 2.22
CA ILE A 476 7.85 -21.79 2.00
C ILE A 476 8.53 -21.37 3.29
N GLY A 477 9.80 -20.96 3.20
CA GLY A 477 10.51 -20.31 4.27
C GLY A 477 10.78 -18.86 3.94
N ALA A 478 10.67 -18.00 4.94
CA ALA A 478 11.07 -16.61 4.86
C ALA A 478 12.14 -16.33 5.92
N GLY A 479 13.17 -15.55 5.56
CA GLY A 479 14.23 -15.31 6.53
C GLY A 479 15.39 -14.50 5.99
N GLY A 480 16.56 -14.81 6.57
CA GLY A 480 17.83 -14.17 6.28
C GLY A 480 18.47 -13.51 7.50
N GLY A 481 19.51 -12.75 7.26
CA GLY A 481 20.24 -11.91 8.19
C GLY A 481 20.56 -10.56 7.54
N PRO A 482 21.80 -10.33 7.04
CA PRO A 482 22.09 -9.09 6.31
C PRO A 482 21.30 -8.91 5.02
N ALA A 483 20.93 -10.03 4.35
CA ALA A 483 20.04 -10.10 3.21
C ALA A 483 18.89 -11.06 3.50
N GLY A 484 17.73 -10.84 2.88
CA GLY A 484 16.57 -11.70 3.05
C GLY A 484 16.33 -12.60 1.84
N ALA A 485 15.54 -13.66 2.06
CA ALA A 485 15.03 -14.52 1.00
C ALA A 485 13.70 -15.17 1.35
N LEU A 486 12.99 -15.57 0.30
CA LEU A 486 11.98 -16.62 0.32
C LEU A 486 12.57 -17.86 -0.32
N TRP A 487 12.40 -19.00 0.33
CA TRP A 487 12.84 -20.30 -0.17
C TRP A 487 11.65 -21.24 -0.30
N PHE A 488 11.68 -22.10 -1.33
CA PHE A 488 10.63 -23.06 -1.60
C PHE A 488 11.23 -24.47 -1.63
N TRP A 489 10.71 -25.36 -0.79
CA TRP A 489 11.15 -26.77 -0.73
C TRP A 489 9.99 -27.71 -0.99
N LYS A 490 10.27 -28.82 -1.68
CA LYS A 490 9.40 -29.98 -1.60
C LYS A 490 9.74 -30.79 -0.34
N PRO A 491 8.76 -31.40 0.34
CA PRO A 491 9.04 -32.22 1.52
C PRO A 491 10.02 -33.36 1.27
N ASP A 492 10.10 -33.84 0.03
CA ASP A 492 10.97 -34.94 -0.38
C ASP A 492 12.40 -34.53 -0.75
N ASP A 493 12.65 -33.24 -0.95
CA ASP A 493 13.95 -32.69 -1.34
C ASP A 493 14.69 -32.12 -0.12
N GLU A 494 16.04 -32.23 -0.12
CA GLU A 494 16.88 -31.61 0.91
C GLU A 494 17.23 -30.15 0.61
N LYS A 495 17.15 -29.74 -0.67
CA LYS A 495 17.51 -28.39 -1.10
C LYS A 495 16.30 -27.67 -1.68
N SER A 496 16.26 -26.37 -1.49
CA SER A 496 15.21 -25.54 -2.10
C SER A 496 15.23 -25.69 -3.62
N PHE A 497 14.07 -25.90 -4.23
CA PHE A 497 13.96 -25.97 -5.69
C PHE A 497 13.85 -24.57 -6.32
N HIS A 498 13.37 -23.59 -5.55
CA HIS A 498 13.27 -22.19 -5.95
C HIS A 498 13.58 -21.26 -4.79
N ALA A 499 14.08 -20.06 -5.11
CA ALA A 499 14.31 -18.99 -4.13
C ALA A 499 14.23 -17.62 -4.80
N ILE A 500 13.78 -16.61 -4.06
CA ILE A 500 13.85 -15.21 -4.47
C ILE A 500 14.54 -14.39 -3.38
N GLY A 501 15.47 -13.51 -3.79
CA GLY A 501 16.11 -12.56 -2.89
C GLY A 501 15.14 -11.45 -2.48
N LEU A 502 15.22 -11.05 -1.21
CA LEU A 502 14.48 -9.92 -0.65
C LEU A 502 15.45 -8.78 -0.34
N ALA A 503 14.95 -7.55 -0.37
CA ALA A 503 15.77 -6.36 -0.10
C ALA A 503 16.27 -6.30 1.36
N SER A 504 15.60 -7.00 2.28
CA SER A 504 15.92 -7.02 3.70
C SER A 504 15.47 -8.32 4.34
N VAL A 505 15.89 -8.57 5.60
CA VAL A 505 15.46 -9.74 6.34
C VAL A 505 13.94 -9.80 6.49
N ALA A 506 13.39 -11.00 6.30
CA ALA A 506 11.98 -11.30 6.51
C ALA A 506 11.79 -11.95 7.88
N TYR A 507 10.91 -11.40 8.71
CA TYR A 507 10.67 -11.91 10.07
C TYR A 507 9.50 -12.90 10.17
N ASP A 508 8.66 -12.95 9.16
CA ASP A 508 7.48 -13.83 9.13
C ASP A 508 7.02 -14.02 7.69
N LEU A 509 6.05 -14.88 7.48
CA LEU A 509 5.28 -14.96 6.25
C LEU A 509 3.86 -15.43 6.53
N THR A 510 2.94 -15.04 5.70
CA THR A 510 1.56 -15.53 5.74
C THR A 510 1.06 -15.82 4.33
N LEU A 511 0.28 -16.90 4.21
CA LEU A 511 -0.40 -17.24 2.96
C LEU A 511 -1.79 -16.62 2.94
N HIS A 512 -2.15 -16.08 1.79
CA HIS A 512 -3.51 -15.61 1.54
C HIS A 512 -4.48 -16.80 1.45
N PRO A 513 -5.74 -16.66 1.89
CA PRO A 513 -6.72 -17.76 1.84
C PRO A 513 -6.93 -18.39 0.47
N ASP A 514 -6.62 -17.67 -0.62
CA ASP A 514 -6.71 -18.23 -1.98
C ASP A 514 -5.62 -19.26 -2.35
N GLY A 515 -4.60 -19.40 -1.51
CA GLY A 515 -3.47 -20.27 -1.78
C GLY A 515 -2.51 -19.79 -2.88
N LEU A 516 -2.73 -18.64 -3.49
CA LEU A 516 -1.92 -18.12 -4.60
C LEU A 516 -1.06 -16.92 -4.20
N ARG A 517 -1.47 -16.17 -3.19
CA ARG A 517 -0.76 -14.99 -2.70
C ARG A 517 -0.07 -15.27 -1.36
N LEU A 518 1.01 -14.56 -1.12
CA LEU A 518 1.69 -14.56 0.17
C LEU A 518 2.15 -13.14 0.51
N ALA A 519 2.24 -12.83 1.80
CA ALA A 519 2.78 -11.56 2.29
C ALA A 519 3.96 -11.81 3.22
N VAL A 520 4.95 -10.92 3.15
CA VAL A 520 6.21 -11.00 3.88
C VAL A 520 6.51 -9.64 4.51
N PRO A 521 6.54 -9.54 5.84
CA PRO A 521 6.97 -8.33 6.53
C PRO A 521 8.49 -8.28 6.59
N LEU A 522 9.06 -7.10 6.29
CA LEU A 522 10.50 -6.90 6.18
C LEU A 522 11.01 -5.86 7.18
N PHE A 523 12.28 -5.97 7.55
CA PHE A 523 12.97 -4.99 8.39
C PHE A 523 13.15 -3.62 7.69
N ASP A 524 13.11 -3.57 6.35
CA ASP A 524 13.15 -2.33 5.57
C ASP A 524 11.86 -1.48 5.66
N LYS A 525 11.00 -1.79 6.61
CA LYS A 525 9.73 -1.11 6.88
C LYS A 525 8.66 -1.34 5.81
N THR A 526 8.79 -2.43 5.04
CA THR A 526 7.81 -2.78 4.03
C THR A 526 7.15 -4.13 4.32
N ILE A 527 5.92 -4.28 3.83
CA ILE A 527 5.31 -5.59 3.62
C ILE A 527 5.20 -5.79 2.12
N ARG A 528 5.68 -6.90 1.62
CA ARG A 528 5.61 -7.25 0.21
C ARG A 528 4.62 -8.37 -0.02
N VAL A 529 3.68 -8.14 -0.93
CA VAL A 529 2.69 -9.14 -1.34
C VAL A 529 3.12 -9.71 -2.69
N TYR A 530 3.22 -11.01 -2.73
CA TYR A 530 3.61 -11.78 -3.91
C TYR A 530 2.45 -12.64 -4.41
N ASP A 531 2.44 -12.91 -5.72
CA ASP A 531 1.48 -13.81 -6.38
C ASP A 531 2.23 -14.96 -7.05
N MET A 532 1.79 -16.19 -6.78
CA MET A 532 2.29 -17.44 -7.35
C MET A 532 1.38 -18.00 -8.45
N SER A 533 0.40 -17.23 -8.92
CA SER A 533 -0.42 -17.66 -10.06
C SER A 533 0.47 -17.84 -11.28
N PRO A 534 0.26 -18.88 -12.10
CA PRO A 534 0.93 -19.03 -13.39
C PRO A 534 0.75 -17.75 -14.22
N LYS A 535 1.77 -17.39 -15.00
CA LYS A 535 1.60 -16.29 -15.95
C LYS A 535 0.47 -16.66 -16.90
N PRO A 536 -0.46 -15.76 -17.23
CA PRO A 536 -1.40 -16.00 -18.31
C PRO A 536 -0.60 -16.39 -19.55
N ASP A 537 -0.99 -17.47 -20.21
CA ASP A 537 -0.43 -17.79 -21.52
C ASP A 537 -0.64 -16.57 -22.42
N VAL A 538 0.43 -15.84 -22.67
CA VAL A 538 0.45 -14.85 -23.75
C VAL A 538 0.32 -15.69 -25.01
N ALA A 539 -0.93 -15.89 -25.46
CA ALA A 539 -1.19 -16.56 -26.73
C ALA A 539 -0.25 -15.90 -27.76
N ALA A 540 0.64 -16.70 -28.29
CA ALA A 540 1.48 -16.29 -29.41
C ALA A 540 0.53 -15.74 -30.48
N LYS A 541 0.60 -14.41 -30.69
CA LYS A 541 -0.04 -13.76 -31.81
C LYS A 541 0.70 -14.08 -33.08
#